data_3d597c4af2660381b7a07e009b45e90f
#
_entry.id   3d597c4af2660381b7a07e009b45e90f
#
_cell.length_a   1.000
_cell.length_b   1.000
_cell.length_c   1.000
_cell.angle_alpha   90.00
_cell.angle_beta   90.00
_cell.angle_gamma   90.00
#
_symmetry.space_group_name_H-M   'P 1'
#
loop_
_entity.id
_entity.type
_entity.pdbx_description
1 polymer ?
#
loop_
_entity_poly.entity_id
_entity_poly.type
_entity_poly.pdbx_seq_one_letter_code
_entity_poly.pdbx_strand_id
1 'polypeptide(L)'
;MNRPVIGLTCNELDKENLPKQFINEAYINSVIRAGGCPIILPITNDFDTIQAQAKMLDGLIVTGGIDVNPMIYNENPESLQGDSSLDRDYYEMRLLKYVCQKQIPILGICRGIQMLNVYFKGSLYQDLSYCKRSVLKHAQQEKRENPSHKIHIEKDSFLYKSLGDEAMVNSFHHQAIKDLAPNFKVSAKSSDGIIEAIEHESFPIYAVQFHPEAMSHKY
;
A
#
# COMPACT_ATOMS: atom_id res chain seq x y z
N MET A 1 15.93 -25.17 3.10
CA MET A 1 15.27 -24.30 2.08
C MET A 1 15.48 -22.87 2.52
N ASN A 2 16.13 -22.05 1.68
CA ASN A 2 16.23 -20.60 1.97
C ASN A 2 14.85 -19.96 1.81
N ARG A 3 14.39 -19.27 2.88
CA ARG A 3 13.16 -18.48 2.82
C ARG A 3 13.46 -17.16 2.10
N PRO A 4 12.60 -16.68 1.17
CA PRO A 4 12.79 -15.38 0.56
C PRO A 4 12.71 -14.27 1.61
N VAL A 5 13.60 -13.30 1.50
CA VAL A 5 13.69 -12.14 2.40
C VAL A 5 12.71 -11.07 1.92
N ILE A 6 11.68 -10.80 2.71
CA ILE A 6 10.62 -9.84 2.39
C ILE A 6 10.77 -8.59 3.25
N GLY A 7 11.09 -7.48 2.61
CA GLY A 7 11.15 -6.17 3.26
C GLY A 7 9.74 -5.66 3.57
N LEU A 8 9.57 -5.09 4.77
CA LEU A 8 8.35 -4.44 5.21
C LEU A 8 8.66 -2.99 5.55
N THR A 9 8.06 -2.02 4.83
CA THR A 9 8.20 -0.62 5.24
C THR A 9 7.47 -0.39 6.56
N CYS A 10 7.97 0.50 7.41
CA CYS A 10 7.38 0.76 8.71
C CYS A 10 6.69 2.13 8.78
N ASN A 11 5.92 2.33 9.83
CA ASN A 11 5.36 3.61 10.22
C ASN A 11 6.28 4.29 11.21
N GLU A 12 6.10 5.59 11.37
CA GLU A 12 6.73 6.36 12.44
C GLU A 12 5.68 7.03 13.32
N LEU A 13 6.05 7.24 14.55
CA LEU A 13 5.24 7.91 15.55
C LEU A 13 6.17 8.72 16.45
N ASP A 14 5.95 10.01 16.51
CA ASP A 14 6.59 10.88 17.49
C ASP A 14 5.58 11.22 18.58
N LYS A 15 5.69 10.53 19.71
CA LYS A 15 4.92 10.86 20.92
C LYS A 15 5.90 11.23 22.02
N GLU A 16 5.64 12.36 22.69
CA GLU A 16 6.40 12.81 23.85
C GLU A 16 7.90 13.01 23.57
N ASN A 17 8.26 13.46 22.35
CA ASN A 17 9.65 13.60 21.88
C ASN A 17 10.46 12.29 21.94
N LEU A 18 9.78 11.16 21.80
CA LEU A 18 10.39 9.84 21.67
C LEU A 18 10.00 9.22 20.33
N PRO A 19 10.74 9.50 19.25
CA PRO A 19 10.43 8.97 17.92
C PRO A 19 10.53 7.45 17.92
N LYS A 20 9.51 6.79 17.37
CA LYS A 20 9.43 5.34 17.25
C LYS A 20 9.11 4.98 15.80
N GLN A 21 9.70 3.89 15.36
CA GLN A 21 9.31 3.24 14.10
C GLN A 21 8.68 1.89 14.42
N PHE A 22 7.55 1.58 13.79
CA PHE A 22 6.76 0.40 14.13
C PHE A 22 6.03 -0.18 12.92
N ILE A 23 5.59 -1.43 13.05
CA ILE A 23 4.76 -2.12 12.07
C ILE A 23 3.66 -2.90 12.79
N ASN A 24 2.51 -3.07 12.12
CA ASN A 24 1.47 -3.96 12.61
C ASN A 24 1.91 -5.42 12.45
N GLU A 25 1.79 -6.20 13.52
CA GLU A 25 2.16 -7.61 13.58
C GLU A 25 1.49 -8.48 12.49
N ALA A 26 0.32 -8.09 12.02
CA ALA A 26 -0.41 -8.82 10.97
C ALA A 26 0.40 -8.95 9.66
N TYR A 27 1.20 -7.94 9.28
CA TYR A 27 2.10 -8.02 8.12
C TYR A 27 3.18 -9.08 8.33
N ILE A 28 3.82 -9.06 9.51
CA ILE A 28 4.89 -10.01 9.89
C ILE A 28 4.35 -11.44 9.80
N ASN A 29 3.20 -11.68 10.45
CA ASN A 29 2.57 -12.99 10.51
C ASN A 29 2.12 -13.48 9.12
N SER A 30 1.66 -12.58 8.24
CA SER A 30 1.26 -12.95 6.89
C SER A 30 2.47 -13.41 6.05
N VAL A 31 3.60 -12.72 6.13
CA VAL A 31 4.83 -13.14 5.44
C VAL A 31 5.34 -14.48 5.96
N ILE A 32 5.33 -14.69 7.28
CA ILE A 32 5.76 -15.96 7.89
C ILE A 32 4.87 -17.12 7.41
N ARG A 33 3.54 -16.94 7.40
CA ARG A 33 2.60 -17.96 6.91
C ARG A 33 2.79 -18.28 5.43
N ALA A 34 3.13 -17.27 4.63
CA ALA A 34 3.45 -17.44 3.21
C ALA A 34 4.83 -18.10 2.98
N GLY A 35 5.59 -18.41 4.04
CA GLY A 35 6.91 -19.05 3.92
C GLY A 35 8.08 -18.11 3.74
N GLY A 36 7.86 -16.78 3.81
CA GLY A 36 8.90 -15.76 3.75
C GLY A 36 9.62 -15.52 5.09
N CYS A 37 10.69 -14.72 5.01
CA CYS A 37 11.42 -14.17 6.16
C CYS A 37 11.17 -12.65 6.19
N PRO A 38 10.32 -12.12 7.09
CA PRO A 38 10.04 -10.69 7.15
C PRO A 38 11.20 -9.92 7.78
N ILE A 39 11.58 -8.80 7.17
CA ILE A 39 12.54 -7.83 7.70
C ILE A 39 11.89 -6.46 7.74
N ILE A 40 11.83 -5.86 8.93
CA ILE A 40 11.37 -4.47 9.09
C ILE A 40 12.47 -3.54 8.60
N LEU A 41 12.12 -2.65 7.68
CA LEU A 41 13.05 -1.70 7.10
C LEU A 41 12.90 -0.35 7.83
N PRO A 42 13.91 0.06 8.61
CA PRO A 42 13.87 1.36 9.27
C PRO A 42 13.91 2.50 8.26
N ILE A 43 13.08 3.51 8.51
CA ILE A 43 13.08 4.77 7.76
C ILE A 43 14.39 5.49 8.05
N THR A 44 15.07 5.92 7.00
CA THR A 44 16.33 6.65 7.09
C THR A 44 16.51 7.58 5.88
N ASN A 45 17.29 8.62 6.04
CA ASN A 45 17.69 9.51 4.95
C ASN A 45 19.06 9.15 4.37
N ASP A 46 19.74 8.13 4.92
CA ASP A 46 21.06 7.66 4.46
C ASP A 46 20.94 6.80 3.20
N PHE A 47 21.47 7.31 2.08
CA PHE A 47 21.35 6.67 0.77
C PHE A 47 22.02 5.31 0.69
N ASP A 48 23.17 5.14 1.33
CA ASP A 48 23.91 3.88 1.31
C ASP A 48 23.18 2.81 2.09
N THR A 49 22.57 3.17 3.21
CA THR A 49 21.70 2.29 4.00
C THR A 49 20.46 1.88 3.19
N ILE A 50 19.77 2.80 2.51
CA ILE A 50 18.60 2.48 1.67
C ILE A 50 18.99 1.52 0.54
N GLN A 51 20.14 1.75 -0.11
CA GLN A 51 20.63 0.86 -1.15
C GLN A 51 20.99 -0.53 -0.60
N ALA A 52 21.61 -0.59 0.59
CA ALA A 52 21.93 -1.85 1.25
C ALA A 52 20.64 -2.63 1.62
N GLN A 53 19.64 -1.95 2.16
CA GLN A 53 18.32 -2.53 2.41
C GLN A 53 17.74 -3.16 1.14
N ALA A 54 17.65 -2.39 0.04
CA ALA A 54 17.12 -2.89 -1.24
C ALA A 54 17.87 -4.11 -1.78
N LYS A 55 19.20 -4.15 -1.63
CA LYS A 55 20.02 -5.27 -2.09
C LYS A 55 19.72 -6.59 -1.38
N MET A 56 19.34 -6.55 -0.13
CA MET A 56 19.06 -7.76 0.68
C MET A 56 17.72 -8.42 0.35
N LEU A 57 16.77 -7.72 -0.31
CA LEU A 57 15.40 -8.16 -0.46
C LEU A 57 15.20 -9.09 -1.67
N ASP A 58 14.36 -10.09 -1.48
CA ASP A 58 13.76 -10.92 -2.56
C ASP A 58 12.35 -10.45 -2.91
N GLY A 59 11.71 -9.63 -2.09
CA GLY A 59 10.43 -8.98 -2.30
C GLY A 59 10.21 -7.82 -1.33
N LEU A 60 9.28 -6.92 -1.65
CA LEU A 60 8.95 -5.75 -0.83
C LEU A 60 7.44 -5.66 -0.60
N ILE A 61 7.03 -5.40 0.64
CA ILE A 61 5.68 -4.94 0.98
C ILE A 61 5.76 -3.48 1.40
N VAL A 62 5.10 -2.61 0.64
CA VAL A 62 4.86 -1.21 1.01
C VAL A 62 3.58 -1.18 1.83
N THR A 63 3.72 -0.94 3.13
CA THR A 63 2.64 -1.13 4.11
C THR A 63 1.67 0.04 4.18
N GLY A 64 0.52 -0.19 4.81
CA GLY A 64 -0.43 0.87 5.17
C GLY A 64 0.14 1.88 6.16
N GLY A 65 -0.60 2.96 6.43
CA GLY A 65 -0.19 4.00 7.36
C GLY A 65 -0.98 5.29 7.20
N ILE A 66 -0.41 6.39 7.70
CA ILE A 66 -0.90 7.75 7.54
C ILE A 66 -0.82 8.20 6.07
N ASP A 67 -1.39 9.32 5.73
CA ASP A 67 -1.54 9.77 4.35
C ASP A 67 -0.20 9.97 3.61
N VAL A 68 -0.27 9.84 2.29
CA VAL A 68 0.81 10.28 1.40
C VAL A 68 0.75 11.80 1.26
N ASN A 69 1.86 12.48 1.50
CA ASN A 69 1.89 13.94 1.44
C ASN A 69 1.70 14.44 -0.01
N PRO A 70 0.74 15.34 -0.26
CA PRO A 70 0.44 15.80 -1.61
C PRO A 70 1.59 16.55 -2.29
N MET A 71 2.53 17.11 -1.55
CA MET A 71 3.69 17.79 -2.12
C MET A 71 4.57 16.84 -2.97
N ILE A 72 4.59 15.52 -2.69
CA ILE A 72 5.40 14.58 -3.47
C ILE A 72 4.79 14.25 -4.85
N TYR A 73 3.52 14.59 -5.07
CA TYR A 73 2.86 14.52 -6.39
C TYR A 73 2.39 15.88 -6.91
N ASN A 74 3.04 16.98 -6.43
CA ASN A 74 2.89 18.36 -6.89
C ASN A 74 1.48 18.95 -6.68
N GLU A 75 0.78 18.52 -5.64
CA GLU A 75 -0.47 19.13 -5.19
C GLU A 75 -0.27 19.86 -3.85
N ASN A 76 -1.13 20.84 -3.56
CA ASN A 76 -1.18 21.47 -2.25
C ASN A 76 -2.06 20.64 -1.31
N PRO A 77 -1.80 20.66 0.02
CA PRO A 77 -2.68 20.03 0.99
C PRO A 77 -4.08 20.64 0.96
N GLU A 78 -5.09 19.79 0.80
CA GLU A 78 -6.51 20.16 0.93
C GLU A 78 -6.96 20.07 2.39
N SER A 79 -8.10 20.67 2.73
CA SER A 79 -8.55 20.85 4.12
C SER A 79 -8.79 19.56 4.90
N LEU A 80 -9.07 18.44 4.22
CA LEU A 80 -9.31 17.13 4.82
C LEU A 80 -8.13 16.17 4.65
N GLN A 81 -6.98 16.66 4.19
CA GLN A 81 -5.73 15.89 4.23
C GLN A 81 -5.41 15.52 5.67
N GLY A 82 -5.16 14.23 5.91
CA GLY A 82 -4.75 13.75 7.23
C GLY A 82 -3.27 13.96 7.52
N ASP A 83 -2.81 13.42 8.65
CA ASP A 83 -1.40 13.44 9.01
C ASP A 83 -0.55 12.71 7.95
N SER A 84 0.61 13.26 7.64
CA SER A 84 1.56 12.71 6.67
C SER A 84 2.99 12.82 7.18
N SER A 85 3.91 12.03 6.61
CA SER A 85 5.33 12.07 6.94
C SER A 85 6.16 12.16 5.66
N LEU A 86 6.77 13.32 5.45
CA LEU A 86 7.71 13.52 4.34
C LEU A 86 8.95 12.63 4.45
N ASP A 87 9.41 12.33 5.67
CA ASP A 87 10.58 11.45 5.87
C ASP A 87 10.27 10.03 5.39
N ARG A 88 9.10 9.50 5.72
CA ARG A 88 8.63 8.21 5.23
C ARG A 88 8.40 8.23 3.71
N ASP A 89 7.76 9.28 3.20
CA ASP A 89 7.47 9.40 1.77
C ASP A 89 8.76 9.42 0.94
N TYR A 90 9.73 10.27 1.29
CA TYR A 90 11.01 10.33 0.60
C TYR A 90 11.83 9.04 0.75
N TYR A 91 11.80 8.41 1.91
CA TYR A 91 12.43 7.12 2.12
C TYR A 91 11.84 6.07 1.18
N GLU A 92 10.52 5.91 1.16
CA GLU A 92 9.85 4.92 0.29
C GLU A 92 10.07 5.21 -1.20
N MET A 93 10.02 6.47 -1.63
CA MET A 93 10.35 6.87 -3.01
C MET A 93 11.78 6.44 -3.42
N ARG A 94 12.75 6.61 -2.53
CA ARG A 94 14.14 6.21 -2.77
C ARG A 94 14.31 4.69 -2.76
N LEU A 95 13.67 4.01 -1.81
CA LEU A 95 13.69 2.54 -1.73
C LEU A 95 13.09 1.92 -3.00
N LEU A 96 11.93 2.41 -3.44
CA LEU A 96 11.26 1.97 -4.67
C LEU A 96 12.15 2.13 -5.90
N LYS A 97 12.93 3.21 -5.99
CA LYS A 97 13.89 3.39 -7.09
C LYS A 97 14.86 2.21 -7.22
N TYR A 98 15.46 1.76 -6.09
CA TYR A 98 16.41 0.64 -6.11
C TYR A 98 15.71 -0.72 -6.30
N VAL A 99 14.55 -0.92 -5.67
CA VAL A 99 13.80 -2.18 -5.76
C VAL A 99 13.24 -2.39 -7.17
N CYS A 100 12.72 -1.34 -7.83
CA CYS A 100 12.24 -1.41 -9.21
C CYS A 100 13.39 -1.73 -10.19
N GLN A 101 14.59 -1.18 -9.99
CA GLN A 101 15.76 -1.53 -10.80
C GLN A 101 16.14 -3.02 -10.66
N LYS A 102 15.93 -3.60 -9.49
CA LYS A 102 16.18 -5.02 -9.22
C LYS A 102 15.06 -5.94 -9.77
N GLN A 103 13.91 -5.38 -10.12
CA GLN A 103 12.73 -6.09 -10.64
C GLN A 103 12.20 -7.21 -9.71
N ILE A 104 12.36 -7.06 -8.40
CA ILE A 104 11.77 -7.99 -7.44
C ILE A 104 10.27 -7.71 -7.23
N PRO A 105 9.48 -8.70 -6.80
CA PRO A 105 8.06 -8.50 -6.53
C PRO A 105 7.79 -7.43 -5.48
N ILE A 106 6.80 -6.57 -5.74
CA ILE A 106 6.34 -5.52 -4.82
C ILE A 106 4.84 -5.68 -4.59
N LEU A 107 4.42 -5.65 -3.33
CA LEU A 107 3.01 -5.59 -2.93
C LEU A 107 2.74 -4.30 -2.15
N GLY A 108 1.88 -3.42 -2.68
CA GLY A 108 1.37 -2.26 -1.95
C GLY A 108 0.08 -2.58 -1.21
N ILE A 109 -0.04 -2.18 0.06
CA ILE A 109 -1.25 -2.39 0.87
C ILE A 109 -1.72 -1.06 1.45
N CYS A 110 -2.99 -0.69 1.22
CA CYS A 110 -3.65 0.53 1.67
C CYS A 110 -2.86 1.78 1.25
N ARG A 111 -2.17 2.47 2.16
CA ARG A 111 -1.26 3.55 1.78
C ARG A 111 -0.22 3.10 0.73
N GLY A 112 0.18 1.83 0.72
CA GLY A 112 1.14 1.28 -0.24
C GLY A 112 0.66 1.34 -1.70
N ILE A 113 -0.64 1.13 -1.98
CA ILE A 113 -1.17 1.31 -3.35
C ILE A 113 -1.09 2.78 -3.76
N GLN A 114 -1.36 3.70 -2.83
CA GLN A 114 -1.32 5.13 -3.04
C GLN A 114 0.12 5.61 -3.32
N MET A 115 1.08 5.15 -2.52
CA MET A 115 2.51 5.45 -2.70
C MET A 115 3.04 4.92 -4.04
N LEU A 116 2.67 3.71 -4.43
CA LEU A 116 3.05 3.15 -5.73
C LEU A 116 2.43 3.97 -6.88
N ASN A 117 1.15 4.32 -6.79
CA ASN A 117 0.52 5.17 -7.79
C ASN A 117 1.24 6.51 -7.95
N VAL A 118 1.57 7.18 -6.85
CA VAL A 118 2.30 8.45 -6.84
C VAL A 118 3.73 8.30 -7.38
N TYR A 119 4.44 7.25 -6.97
CA TYR A 119 5.79 6.96 -7.45
C TYR A 119 5.83 6.84 -8.98
N PHE A 120 4.82 6.21 -9.59
CA PHE A 120 4.68 6.07 -11.03
C PHE A 120 3.88 7.19 -11.69
N LYS A 121 3.72 8.36 -11.03
CA LYS A 121 3.15 9.60 -11.58
C LYS A 121 1.62 9.64 -11.71
N GLY A 122 0.91 8.88 -10.90
CA GLY A 122 -0.51 9.06 -10.65
C GLY A 122 -0.78 10.12 -9.56
N SER A 123 -2.04 10.39 -9.29
CA SER A 123 -2.52 11.31 -8.25
C SER A 123 -3.54 10.66 -7.32
N LEU A 124 -3.88 11.34 -6.21
CA LEU A 124 -4.80 10.84 -5.19
C LEU A 124 -5.95 11.80 -4.96
N TYR A 125 -7.12 11.27 -4.61
CA TYR A 125 -8.07 12.02 -3.80
C TYR A 125 -7.51 12.11 -2.39
N GLN A 126 -7.25 13.32 -1.90
CA GLN A 126 -6.75 13.55 -0.55
C GLN A 126 -7.80 13.23 0.52
N ASP A 127 -9.06 13.23 0.13
CA ASP A 127 -10.20 12.67 0.87
C ASP A 127 -11.29 12.24 -0.12
N LEU A 128 -11.98 11.15 0.16
CA LEU A 128 -13.03 10.63 -0.69
C LEU A 128 -14.25 11.57 -0.82
N SER A 129 -14.43 12.51 0.11
CA SER A 129 -15.47 13.56 -0.01
C SER A 129 -15.26 14.51 -1.18
N TYR A 130 -14.02 14.60 -1.70
CA TYR A 130 -13.71 15.37 -2.91
C TYR A 130 -14.11 14.64 -4.21
N CYS A 131 -14.52 13.38 -4.13
CA CYS A 131 -15.10 12.70 -5.29
C CYS A 131 -16.44 13.35 -5.66
N LYS A 132 -16.64 13.62 -6.95
CA LYS A 132 -17.88 14.22 -7.46
C LYS A 132 -19.08 13.27 -7.46
N ARG A 133 -18.96 12.10 -6.87
CA ARG A 133 -19.99 11.05 -6.78
C ARG A 133 -20.17 10.61 -5.33
N SER A 134 -21.30 9.97 -5.04
CA SER A 134 -21.48 9.31 -3.75
C SER A 134 -20.55 8.13 -3.63
N VAL A 135 -19.87 8.03 -2.49
CA VAL A 135 -18.94 6.93 -2.17
C VAL A 135 -19.47 6.10 -0.99
N LEU A 136 -19.04 4.84 -0.94
CA LEU A 136 -19.32 3.96 0.19
C LEU A 136 -18.54 4.40 1.44
N LYS A 137 -18.80 3.75 2.57
CA LYS A 137 -18.04 3.92 3.79
C LYS A 137 -16.71 3.14 3.67
N HIS A 138 -15.65 3.82 3.24
CA HIS A 138 -14.30 3.25 3.12
C HIS A 138 -13.47 3.33 4.41
N ALA A 139 -13.93 4.06 5.42
CA ALA A 139 -13.35 4.12 6.76
C ALA A 139 -14.26 3.43 7.77
N GLN A 140 -14.22 2.09 7.80
CA GLN A 140 -15.02 1.30 8.73
C GLN A 140 -14.58 1.49 10.18
N GLN A 141 -15.51 1.29 11.12
CA GLN A 141 -15.24 1.35 12.57
C GLN A 141 -15.21 -0.04 13.20
N GLU A 142 -15.61 -1.04 12.45
CA GLU A 142 -15.63 -2.44 12.84
C GLU A 142 -14.19 -2.99 12.95
N LYS A 143 -14.04 -4.19 13.54
CA LYS A 143 -12.74 -4.85 13.66
C LYS A 143 -12.10 -5.05 12.28
N ARG A 144 -10.78 -4.93 12.22
CA ARG A 144 -10.00 -5.05 10.99
C ARG A 144 -10.18 -6.37 10.24
N GLU A 145 -10.49 -7.43 10.96
CA GLU A 145 -10.78 -8.77 10.41
C GLU A 145 -12.16 -8.90 9.75
N ASN A 146 -13.06 -7.91 9.94
CA ASN A 146 -14.40 -7.95 9.37
C ASN A 146 -14.43 -7.27 8.00
N PRO A 147 -15.12 -7.86 7.02
CA PRO A 147 -15.33 -7.21 5.73
C PRO A 147 -16.30 -6.03 5.86
N SER A 148 -16.16 -5.04 4.98
CA SER A 148 -16.97 -3.82 4.91
C SER A 148 -17.81 -3.76 3.66
N HIS A 149 -17.18 -3.95 2.49
CA HIS A 149 -17.86 -3.84 1.21
C HIS A 149 -17.36 -4.87 0.19
N LYS A 150 -18.08 -4.95 -0.91
CA LYS A 150 -17.76 -5.83 -2.04
C LYS A 150 -16.86 -5.10 -3.04
N ILE A 151 -15.91 -5.83 -3.61
CA ILE A 151 -15.15 -5.42 -4.78
C ILE A 151 -15.45 -6.33 -5.97
N HIS A 152 -15.41 -5.77 -7.18
CA HIS A 152 -15.50 -6.48 -8.46
C HIS A 152 -14.11 -6.59 -9.05
N ILE A 153 -13.71 -7.79 -9.45
CA ILE A 153 -12.34 -8.15 -9.82
C ILE A 153 -12.27 -8.42 -11.32
N GLU A 154 -11.31 -7.79 -11.98
CA GLU A 154 -11.07 -7.98 -13.40
C GLU A 154 -10.50 -9.39 -13.68
N LYS A 155 -11.06 -10.10 -14.68
CA LYS A 155 -10.73 -11.51 -14.97
C LYS A 155 -9.26 -11.76 -15.30
N ASP A 156 -8.59 -10.77 -15.91
CA ASP A 156 -7.18 -10.88 -16.30
C ASP A 156 -6.22 -10.37 -15.22
N SER A 157 -6.71 -10.19 -13.98
CA SER A 157 -5.92 -9.64 -12.88
C SER A 157 -5.27 -10.71 -12.02
N PHE A 158 -4.23 -10.30 -11.30
CA PHE A 158 -3.57 -11.15 -10.30
C PHE A 158 -4.51 -11.63 -9.19
N LEU A 159 -5.51 -10.82 -8.83
CA LEU A 159 -6.48 -11.16 -7.78
C LEU A 159 -7.47 -12.24 -8.21
N TYR A 160 -7.82 -12.28 -9.49
CA TYR A 160 -8.87 -13.18 -9.99
C TYR A 160 -8.58 -14.66 -9.70
N LYS A 161 -7.31 -15.06 -9.82
CA LYS A 161 -6.91 -16.44 -9.54
C LYS A 161 -7.13 -16.88 -8.09
N SER A 162 -7.11 -15.92 -7.17
CA SER A 162 -7.23 -16.18 -5.72
C SER A 162 -8.61 -15.92 -5.16
N LEU A 163 -9.34 -14.93 -5.71
CA LEU A 163 -10.58 -14.42 -5.14
C LEU A 163 -11.81 -14.56 -6.06
N GLY A 164 -11.62 -14.90 -7.35
CA GLY A 164 -12.70 -14.98 -8.34
C GLY A 164 -13.23 -13.62 -8.79
N ASP A 165 -14.47 -13.57 -9.26
CA ASP A 165 -15.09 -12.35 -9.83
C ASP A 165 -15.38 -11.26 -8.79
N GLU A 166 -15.63 -11.63 -7.54
CA GLU A 166 -16.03 -10.73 -6.46
C GLU A 166 -15.46 -11.19 -5.12
N ALA A 167 -15.17 -10.24 -4.25
CA ALA A 167 -14.78 -10.53 -2.87
C ALA A 167 -15.33 -9.48 -1.91
N MET A 168 -15.55 -9.89 -0.65
CA MET A 168 -15.83 -8.96 0.45
C MET A 168 -14.51 -8.58 1.12
N VAL A 169 -14.22 -7.29 1.23
CA VAL A 169 -12.97 -6.76 1.80
C VAL A 169 -13.22 -5.80 2.96
N ASN A 170 -12.23 -5.66 3.82
CA ASN A 170 -12.22 -4.61 4.84
C ASN A 170 -11.76 -3.27 4.24
N SER A 171 -12.02 -2.16 4.93
CA SER A 171 -11.72 -0.83 4.39
C SER A 171 -11.40 0.17 5.50
N PHE A 172 -10.19 0.74 5.46
CA PHE A 172 -9.68 1.67 6.47
C PHE A 172 -8.92 2.83 5.82
N HIS A 173 -9.53 3.48 4.84
CA HIS A 173 -8.91 4.59 4.14
C HIS A 173 -9.92 5.69 3.85
N HIS A 174 -9.46 6.92 3.78
CA HIS A 174 -10.20 8.08 3.30
C HIS A 174 -9.57 8.70 2.05
N GLN A 175 -8.32 8.33 1.73
CA GLN A 175 -7.68 8.63 0.46
C GLN A 175 -7.84 7.47 -0.53
N ALA A 176 -7.80 7.77 -1.83
CA ALA A 176 -7.82 6.78 -2.90
C ALA A 176 -7.14 7.30 -4.16
N ILE A 177 -6.86 6.41 -5.11
CA ILE A 177 -6.35 6.79 -6.44
C ILE A 177 -7.39 7.66 -7.15
N LYS A 178 -6.93 8.84 -7.63
CA LYS A 178 -7.68 9.77 -8.48
C LYS A 178 -7.34 9.52 -9.94
N ASP A 179 -6.08 9.73 -10.31
CA ASP A 179 -5.57 9.44 -11.63
C ASP A 179 -4.62 8.25 -11.54
N LEU A 180 -4.94 7.18 -12.28
CA LEU A 180 -4.11 5.98 -12.31
C LEU A 180 -2.78 6.28 -13.01
N ALA A 181 -1.71 5.81 -12.41
CA ALA A 181 -0.36 5.92 -12.96
C ALA A 181 -0.23 5.23 -14.32
N PRO A 182 0.61 5.75 -15.25
CA PRO A 182 0.91 5.09 -16.51
C PRO A 182 1.45 3.67 -16.31
N ASN A 183 1.14 2.78 -17.25
CA ASN A 183 1.53 1.36 -17.28
C ASN A 183 0.97 0.53 -16.11
N PHE A 184 -0.04 1.04 -15.42
CA PHE A 184 -0.85 0.24 -14.50
C PHE A 184 -2.22 -0.01 -15.10
N LYS A 185 -2.77 -1.18 -14.80
CA LYS A 185 -4.18 -1.51 -15.03
C LYS A 185 -4.90 -1.69 -13.70
N VAL A 186 -6.18 -1.40 -13.72
CA VAL A 186 -7.05 -1.65 -12.57
C VAL A 186 -7.32 -3.15 -12.49
N SER A 187 -7.13 -3.72 -11.31
CA SER A 187 -7.41 -5.14 -11.03
C SER A 187 -8.72 -5.35 -10.27
N ALA A 188 -9.18 -4.34 -9.52
CA ALA A 188 -10.49 -4.38 -8.86
C ALA A 188 -11.02 -2.98 -8.55
N LYS A 189 -12.36 -2.87 -8.46
CA LYS A 189 -13.08 -1.67 -8.01
C LYS A 189 -14.21 -2.05 -7.05
N SER A 190 -14.51 -1.15 -6.13
CA SER A 190 -15.76 -1.17 -5.37
C SER A 190 -16.96 -0.74 -6.23
N SER A 191 -18.18 -0.98 -5.77
CA SER A 191 -19.40 -0.68 -6.54
C SER A 191 -19.63 0.82 -6.79
N ASP A 192 -19.02 1.70 -6.00
CA ASP A 192 -18.99 3.16 -6.20
C ASP A 192 -17.86 3.59 -7.16
N GLY A 193 -17.09 2.63 -7.67
CA GLY A 193 -16.04 2.83 -8.67
C GLY A 193 -14.71 3.31 -8.11
N ILE A 194 -14.48 3.27 -6.80
CA ILE A 194 -13.16 3.50 -6.22
C ILE A 194 -12.25 2.34 -6.62
N ILE A 195 -11.00 2.67 -6.98
CA ILE A 195 -9.99 1.68 -7.34
C ILE A 195 -9.53 0.99 -6.06
N GLU A 196 -9.69 -0.33 -6.02
CA GLU A 196 -9.37 -1.18 -4.87
C GLU A 196 -8.15 -2.08 -5.11
N ALA A 197 -7.75 -2.26 -6.37
CA ALA A 197 -6.50 -2.94 -6.70
C ALA A 197 -5.97 -2.51 -8.06
N ILE A 198 -4.64 -2.52 -8.18
CA ILE A 198 -3.91 -2.26 -9.41
C ILE A 198 -2.76 -3.25 -9.58
N GLU A 199 -2.34 -3.45 -10.82
CA GLU A 199 -1.11 -4.16 -11.14
C GLU A 199 -0.38 -3.47 -12.29
N HIS A 200 0.94 -3.55 -12.29
CA HIS A 200 1.76 -3.01 -13.36
C HIS A 200 1.79 -3.98 -14.55
N GLU A 201 1.70 -3.46 -15.77
CA GLU A 201 1.57 -4.28 -16.99
C GLU A 201 2.80 -5.14 -17.30
N SER A 202 3.99 -4.73 -16.84
CA SER A 202 5.26 -5.37 -17.20
C SER A 202 6.14 -5.79 -16.02
N PHE A 203 5.99 -5.16 -14.85
CA PHE A 203 6.77 -5.47 -13.65
C PHE A 203 5.93 -6.26 -12.64
N PRO A 204 6.55 -7.06 -11.77
CA PRO A 204 5.82 -7.81 -10.74
C PRO A 204 5.40 -6.88 -9.57
N ILE A 205 4.61 -5.85 -9.88
CA ILE A 205 4.12 -4.86 -8.91
C ILE A 205 2.61 -4.98 -8.84
N TYR A 206 2.12 -5.27 -7.65
CA TYR A 206 0.73 -5.49 -7.31
C TYR A 206 0.34 -4.62 -6.13
N ALA A 207 -0.89 -4.13 -6.09
CA ALA A 207 -1.31 -3.37 -4.92
C ALA A 207 -2.82 -3.45 -4.69
N VAL A 208 -3.19 -3.38 -3.41
CA VAL A 208 -4.58 -3.40 -2.93
C VAL A 208 -4.85 -2.26 -1.97
N GLN A 209 -6.07 -1.70 -2.01
CA GLN A 209 -6.46 -0.61 -1.12
C GLN A 209 -6.97 -1.11 0.23
N PHE A 210 -7.49 -2.32 0.28
CA PHE A 210 -7.92 -3.01 1.49
C PHE A 210 -6.74 -3.65 2.25
N HIS A 211 -7.02 -4.25 3.42
CA HIS A 211 -6.02 -4.85 4.31
C HIS A 211 -6.15 -6.38 4.38
N PRO A 212 -5.63 -7.14 3.41
CA PRO A 212 -5.72 -8.61 3.40
C PRO A 212 -4.96 -9.24 4.57
N GLU A 213 -3.89 -8.61 5.04
CA GLU A 213 -3.10 -9.09 6.18
C GLU A 213 -3.93 -9.18 7.47
N ALA A 214 -4.91 -8.30 7.64
CA ALA A 214 -5.79 -8.28 8.81
C ALA A 214 -6.91 -9.33 8.72
N MET A 215 -7.26 -9.81 7.53
CA MET A 215 -8.30 -10.80 7.27
C MET A 215 -7.76 -12.24 7.22
N SER A 216 -6.48 -12.42 7.05
CA SER A 216 -5.80 -13.68 6.72
C SER A 216 -5.87 -14.78 7.79
N HIS A 217 -6.53 -14.54 8.92
CA HIS A 217 -6.80 -15.55 9.97
C HIS A 217 -8.22 -16.11 9.89
N LYS A 218 -9.09 -15.49 9.13
CA LYS A 218 -10.54 -15.76 9.20
C LYS A 218 -11.12 -16.23 7.87
N TYR A 219 -10.46 -15.92 6.76
CA TYR A 219 -10.92 -16.20 5.39
C TYR A 219 -9.81 -16.79 4.54
#